data_4daaa37da455d48c111e4e11a5ffc60b
#
_entry.id   4daaa37da455d48c111e4e11a5ffc60b
#
_cell.length_a   1.000
_cell.length_b   1.000
_cell.length_c   1.000
_cell.angle_alpha   90.00
_cell.angle_beta   90.00
_cell.angle_gamma   90.00
#
_symmetry.space_group_name_H-M   'P 1'
#
loop_
_entity.id
_entity.type
_entity.pdbx_description
1 polymer ?
#
loop_
_entity_poly.entity_id
_entity_poly.type
_entity_poly.pdbx_seq_one_letter_code
_entity_poly.pdbx_strand_id
1 'polypeptide(L)'
;MGMFKKIVKVHNMSDRELFFEHDFWVDTGALYSFIPEDLLNKIKIEPSDTRNLILADGRTDKRLFGFANFEIEGMKGSFPCPVIFAPKKSLFLLGATALENFAVVVDPINKDLKSILSVIAGSAVST
;
A
#
# COMPACT_ATOMS: atom_id res chain seq x y z
N MET A 1 -2.01 12.84 -14.69
CA MET A 1 -2.26 12.54 -13.29
C MET A 1 -0.97 12.65 -12.50
N GLY A 2 -0.97 13.52 -11.50
CA GLY A 2 0.23 13.69 -10.70
C GLY A 2 0.40 12.56 -9.70
N MET A 3 1.36 11.71 -9.93
CA MET A 3 1.74 10.70 -8.95
C MET A 3 2.78 11.28 -8.01
N PHE A 4 2.79 10.80 -6.79
CA PHE A 4 3.78 11.17 -5.80
C PHE A 4 4.12 9.96 -4.95
N LYS A 5 5.21 10.06 -4.22
CA LYS A 5 5.69 8.97 -3.38
C LYS A 5 5.50 9.28 -1.91
N LYS A 6 5.31 8.23 -1.13
CA LYS A 6 5.33 8.29 0.34
C LYS A 6 6.27 7.21 0.83
N ILE A 7 7.01 7.50 1.88
CA ILE A 7 7.83 6.50 2.54
C ILE A 7 6.93 5.59 3.36
N VAL A 8 7.07 4.30 3.14
CA VAL A 8 6.30 3.28 3.85
C VAL A 8 7.25 2.30 4.50
N LYS A 9 7.03 2.06 5.78
CA LYS A 9 7.70 0.98 6.50
C LYS A 9 6.80 -0.24 6.42
N VAL A 10 7.36 -1.34 5.97
CA VAL A 10 6.65 -2.61 5.83
C VAL A 10 7.30 -3.61 6.75
N HIS A 11 6.52 -4.24 7.62
CA HIS A 11 7.08 -5.24 8.52
C HIS A 11 6.21 -6.48 8.60
N ASN A 12 6.86 -7.58 9.00
CA ASN A 12 6.19 -8.84 9.24
C ASN A 12 5.17 -8.66 10.37
N MET A 13 3.98 -9.22 10.22
CA MET A 13 2.91 -9.07 11.21
C MET A 13 3.24 -9.74 12.54
N SER A 14 4.09 -10.76 12.52
CA SER A 14 4.50 -11.51 13.72
C SER A 14 5.82 -11.06 14.31
N ASP A 15 6.62 -10.29 13.56
CA ASP A 15 7.94 -9.87 13.99
C ASP A 15 8.28 -8.50 13.42
N ARG A 16 8.18 -7.47 14.26
CA ARG A 16 8.41 -6.09 13.85
C ARG A 16 9.88 -5.81 13.49
N GLU A 17 10.80 -6.65 13.89
CA GLU A 17 12.21 -6.50 13.53
C GLU A 17 12.51 -6.94 12.10
N LEU A 18 11.60 -7.67 11.48
CA LEU A 18 11.67 -8.02 10.07
C LEU A 18 10.94 -6.95 9.27
N PHE A 19 11.66 -5.97 8.78
CA PHE A 19 11.07 -4.83 8.10
C PHE A 19 11.99 -4.25 7.04
N PHE A 20 11.42 -3.41 6.21
CA PHE A 20 12.16 -2.51 5.33
C PHE A 20 11.38 -1.19 5.19
N GLU A 21 12.04 -0.16 4.74
CA GLU A 21 11.43 1.12 4.38
C GLU A 21 11.77 1.42 2.93
N HIS A 22 10.82 1.99 2.21
CA HIS A 22 11.04 2.37 0.82
C HIS A 22 10.03 3.43 0.40
N ASP A 23 10.36 4.17 -0.65
CA ASP A 23 9.41 5.05 -1.31
C ASP A 23 8.42 4.23 -2.12
N PHE A 24 7.13 4.47 -1.92
CA PHE A 24 6.06 3.84 -2.69
C PHE A 24 5.37 4.91 -3.51
N TRP A 25 5.09 4.60 -4.75
CA TRP A 25 4.18 5.41 -5.54
C TRP A 25 2.76 5.25 -5.01
N VAL A 26 2.07 6.35 -4.78
CA VAL A 26 0.66 6.32 -4.40
C VAL A 26 -0.15 6.10 -5.67
N ASP A 27 -0.85 4.97 -5.75
CA ASP A 27 -1.58 4.56 -6.96
C ASP A 27 -2.99 4.12 -6.60
N THR A 28 -3.94 5.04 -6.72
CA THR A 28 -5.36 4.77 -6.43
C THR A 28 -6.01 3.87 -7.47
N GLY A 29 -5.37 3.68 -8.61
CA GLY A 29 -5.84 2.76 -9.64
C GLY A 29 -5.49 1.31 -9.36
N ALA A 30 -4.57 1.04 -8.45
CA ALA A 30 -4.22 -0.31 -8.03
C ALA A 30 -5.05 -0.68 -6.81
N LEU A 31 -5.76 -1.81 -6.87
CA LEU A 31 -6.56 -2.27 -5.73
C LEU A 31 -5.66 -2.66 -4.56
N TYR A 32 -4.63 -3.46 -4.84
CA TYR A 32 -3.68 -3.92 -3.83
C TYR A 32 -2.35 -3.18 -3.97
N SER A 33 -1.58 -3.18 -2.90
CA SER A 33 -0.20 -2.72 -2.95
C SER A 33 0.68 -3.76 -3.62
N PHE A 34 1.75 -3.31 -4.30
CA PHE A 34 2.69 -4.18 -5.01
C PHE A 34 4.08 -3.96 -4.43
N ILE A 35 4.73 -5.05 -4.07
CA ILE A 35 6.09 -5.01 -3.52
C ILE A 35 6.90 -6.09 -4.22
N PRO A 36 8.13 -5.80 -4.67
CA PRO A 36 9.00 -6.83 -5.25
C PRO A 36 9.10 -8.05 -4.34
N GLU A 37 8.94 -9.23 -4.91
CA GLU A 37 8.85 -10.48 -4.16
C GLU A 37 10.08 -10.76 -3.29
N ASP A 38 11.27 -10.37 -3.75
CA ASP A 38 12.49 -10.60 -2.99
C ASP A 38 12.50 -9.87 -1.66
N LEU A 39 11.91 -8.67 -1.58
CA LEU A 39 11.82 -7.94 -0.32
C LEU A 39 10.80 -8.56 0.62
N LEU A 40 9.67 -9.03 0.10
CA LEU A 40 8.68 -9.72 0.92
C LEU A 40 9.24 -11.02 1.48
N ASN A 41 9.98 -11.75 0.66
CA ASN A 41 10.64 -12.98 1.11
C ASN A 41 11.69 -12.70 2.19
N LYS A 42 12.42 -11.60 2.04
CA LYS A 42 13.47 -11.21 3.00
C LYS A 42 12.90 -10.93 4.38
N ILE A 43 11.72 -10.35 4.46
CA ILE A 43 11.04 -10.12 5.75
C ILE A 43 10.08 -11.26 6.10
N LYS A 44 10.21 -12.39 5.42
CA LYS A 44 9.50 -13.64 5.72
C LYS A 44 7.98 -13.54 5.68
N ILE A 45 7.46 -12.78 4.72
CA ILE A 45 6.01 -12.74 4.48
C ILE A 45 5.60 -14.07 3.84
N GLU A 46 4.70 -14.78 4.49
CA GLU A 46 4.16 -16.02 3.96
C GLU A 46 2.98 -15.71 3.03
N PRO A 47 3.00 -16.18 1.77
CA PRO A 47 1.84 -16.00 0.91
C PRO A 47 0.61 -16.71 1.50
N SER A 48 -0.52 -16.02 1.45
CA SER A 48 -1.80 -16.58 1.91
C SER A 48 -2.57 -17.23 0.77
N ASP A 49 -2.38 -16.74 -0.45
CA ASP A 49 -3.17 -17.15 -1.59
C ASP A 49 -2.49 -16.67 -2.87
N THR A 50 -3.20 -16.81 -3.98
CA THR A 50 -2.79 -16.24 -5.27
C THR A 50 -3.89 -15.32 -5.77
N ARG A 51 -3.53 -14.40 -6.66
CA ARG A 51 -4.47 -13.52 -7.33
C ARG A 51 -4.16 -13.49 -8.82
N ASN A 52 -5.21 -13.52 -9.62
CA ASN A 52 -5.10 -13.32 -11.05
C ASN A 52 -5.24 -11.84 -11.32
N LEU A 53 -4.22 -11.26 -11.94
CA LEU A 53 -4.19 -9.84 -12.29
C LEU A 53 -4.47 -9.69 -13.77
N ILE A 54 -5.20 -8.65 -14.14
CA ILE A 54 -5.42 -8.31 -15.54
C ILE A 54 -4.45 -7.20 -15.87
N LEU A 55 -3.53 -7.48 -16.79
CA LEU A 55 -2.53 -6.52 -17.25
C LEU A 55 -3.15 -5.53 -18.24
N ALA A 56 -2.46 -4.43 -18.48
CA ALA A 56 -2.94 -3.37 -19.39
C ALA A 56 -3.22 -3.88 -20.81
N ASP A 57 -2.49 -4.91 -21.25
CA ASP A 57 -2.68 -5.51 -22.59
C ASP A 57 -3.76 -6.61 -22.62
N GLY A 58 -4.49 -6.79 -21.52
CA GLY A 58 -5.55 -7.79 -21.41
C GLY A 58 -5.10 -9.19 -21.00
N ARG A 59 -3.78 -9.42 -20.92
CA ARG A 59 -3.29 -10.72 -20.43
C ARG A 59 -3.53 -10.83 -18.93
N THR A 60 -3.55 -12.07 -18.45
CA THR A 60 -3.62 -12.32 -17.00
C THR A 60 -2.27 -12.79 -16.49
N ASP A 61 -1.96 -12.40 -15.26
CA ASP A 61 -0.76 -12.83 -14.57
C ASP A 61 -1.17 -13.31 -13.18
N LYS A 62 -0.70 -14.49 -12.80
CA LYS A 62 -1.01 -15.06 -11.51
C LYS A 62 0.15 -14.79 -10.55
N ARG A 63 -0.14 -14.06 -9.47
CA ARG A 63 0.87 -13.67 -8.50
C ARG A 63 0.49 -14.14 -7.11
N LEU A 64 1.50 -14.39 -6.28
CA LEU A 64 1.29 -14.67 -4.87
C LEU A 64 0.74 -13.42 -4.18
N PHE A 65 -0.04 -13.64 -3.15
CA PHE A 65 -0.76 -12.63 -2.39
C PHE A 65 -0.59 -12.90 -0.90
N GLY A 66 -0.39 -11.88 -0.12
CA GLY A 66 -0.24 -12.03 1.33
C GLY A 66 -0.57 -10.74 2.05
N PHE A 67 -0.17 -10.66 3.32
CA PHE A 67 -0.41 -9.51 4.17
C PHE A 67 0.86 -9.12 4.90
N ALA A 68 1.08 -7.83 5.03
CA ALA A 68 2.16 -7.27 5.83
C ALA A 68 1.64 -6.03 6.54
N ASN A 69 2.26 -5.64 7.64
CA ASN A 69 1.91 -4.40 8.31
C ASN A 69 2.59 -3.23 7.63
N PHE A 70 1.84 -2.18 7.39
CA PHE A 70 2.32 -0.94 6.78
C PHE A 70 2.25 0.20 7.80
N GLU A 71 3.26 1.06 7.76
CA GLU A 71 3.28 2.34 8.45
C GLU A 71 3.63 3.39 7.41
N ILE A 72 2.75 4.36 7.22
CA ILE A 72 2.94 5.41 6.22
C ILE A 72 3.45 6.67 6.88
N GLU A 73 4.53 7.24 6.34
CA GLU A 73 5.10 8.48 6.82
C GLU A 73 4.03 9.56 6.97
N GLY A 74 3.98 10.18 8.15
CA GLY A 74 3.02 11.23 8.44
C GLY A 74 1.64 10.76 8.85
N MET A 75 1.37 9.46 8.77
CA MET A 75 0.09 8.88 9.18
C MET A 75 0.24 8.12 10.47
N LYS A 76 -0.80 8.09 11.30
CA LYS A 76 -0.79 7.34 12.54
C LYS A 76 -1.16 5.88 12.30
N GLY A 77 -0.51 5.00 13.03
CA GLY A 77 -0.87 3.60 13.12
C GLY A 77 -0.07 2.69 12.21
N SER A 78 -0.24 1.42 12.47
CA SER A 78 0.35 0.33 11.72
C SER A 78 -0.79 -0.64 11.42
N PHE A 79 -1.03 -0.91 10.14
CA PHE A 79 -2.18 -1.71 9.74
C PHE A 79 -1.79 -2.83 8.79
N PRO A 80 -2.39 -4.02 8.94
CA PRO A 80 -2.20 -5.09 7.97
C PRO A 80 -2.82 -4.71 6.64
N CYS A 81 -2.04 -4.82 5.58
CA CYS A 81 -2.47 -4.47 4.24
C CYS A 81 -2.21 -5.63 3.28
N PRO A 82 -3.13 -5.87 2.34
CA PRO A 82 -2.92 -6.89 1.33
C PRO A 82 -1.84 -6.45 0.36
N VAL A 83 -1.00 -7.38 -0.05
CA VAL A 83 0.14 -7.09 -0.91
C VAL A 83 0.31 -8.18 -1.96
N ILE A 84 0.60 -7.77 -3.18
CA ILE A 84 0.94 -8.66 -4.28
C ILE A 84 2.46 -8.80 -4.31
N PHE A 85 2.92 -10.04 -4.43
CA PHE A 85 4.33 -10.35 -4.65
C PHE A 85 4.64 -10.04 -6.12
N ALA A 86 5.15 -8.84 -6.36
CA ALA A 86 5.46 -8.38 -7.70
C ALA A 86 6.80 -8.96 -8.19
N PRO A 87 7.05 -8.98 -9.49
CA PRO A 87 8.36 -9.40 -9.99
C PRO A 87 9.48 -8.57 -9.38
N LYS A 88 10.67 -9.16 -9.30
CA LYS A 88 11.85 -8.46 -8.82
C LYS A 88 12.07 -7.19 -9.65
N LYS A 89 12.53 -6.14 -8.99
CA LYS A 89 12.78 -4.82 -9.61
C LYS A 89 11.53 -4.09 -10.10
N SER A 90 10.35 -4.57 -9.72
CA SER A 90 9.10 -3.86 -10.00
C SER A 90 8.99 -2.59 -9.17
N LEU A 91 8.08 -1.72 -9.57
CA LEU A 91 7.77 -0.52 -8.78
C LEU A 91 7.09 -0.91 -7.48
N PHE A 92 7.34 -0.11 -6.44
CA PHE A 92 6.62 -0.20 -5.20
C PHE A 92 5.36 0.65 -5.33
N LEU A 93 4.19 0.03 -5.21
CA LEU A 93 2.91 0.72 -5.35
C LEU A 93 2.10 0.62 -4.06
N LEU A 94 1.62 1.76 -3.59
CA LEU A 94 0.70 1.83 -2.46
C LEU A 94 -0.71 1.90 -3.02
N GLY A 95 -1.48 0.83 -2.86
CA GLY A 95 -2.78 0.69 -3.51
C GLY A 95 -3.95 1.20 -2.68
N ALA A 96 -5.13 1.14 -3.29
CA ALA A 96 -6.35 1.70 -2.70
C ALA A 96 -6.73 1.05 -1.36
N THR A 97 -6.56 -0.26 -1.22
CA THR A 97 -6.91 -0.95 0.02
C THR A 97 -6.07 -0.48 1.20
N ALA A 98 -4.77 -0.20 0.98
CA ALA A 98 -3.92 0.35 2.03
C ALA A 98 -4.40 1.75 2.43
N LEU A 99 -4.71 2.59 1.46
CA LEU A 99 -5.21 3.94 1.73
C LEU A 99 -6.51 3.89 2.52
N GLU A 100 -7.41 2.98 2.17
CA GLU A 100 -8.66 2.78 2.91
C GLU A 100 -8.41 2.32 4.35
N ASN A 101 -7.46 1.40 4.54
CA ASN A 101 -7.13 0.92 5.89
C ASN A 101 -6.59 2.06 6.77
N PHE A 102 -5.88 3.01 6.19
CA PHE A 102 -5.38 4.17 6.92
C PHE A 102 -6.40 5.30 7.00
N ALA A 103 -7.58 5.12 6.38
CA ALA A 103 -8.63 6.14 6.31
C ALA A 103 -8.07 7.47 5.77
N VAL A 104 -7.33 7.41 4.69
CA VAL A 104 -6.73 8.58 4.04
C VAL A 104 -7.22 8.69 2.61
N VAL A 105 -7.20 9.92 2.11
CA VAL A 105 -7.52 10.24 0.73
C VAL A 105 -6.33 10.99 0.11
N VAL A 106 -6.25 10.96 -1.21
CA VAL A 106 -5.21 11.67 -1.94
C VAL A 106 -5.59 13.12 -2.07
N ASP A 107 -4.64 14.00 -1.76
CA ASP A 107 -4.72 15.43 -2.05
C ASP A 107 -3.87 15.70 -3.30
N PRO A 108 -4.49 15.84 -4.48
CA PRO A 108 -3.73 16.00 -5.71
C PRO A 108 -3.04 17.35 -5.83
N ILE A 109 -3.53 18.36 -5.12
CA ILE A 109 -2.96 19.70 -5.16
C ILE A 109 -1.64 19.76 -4.43
N ASN A 110 -1.61 19.27 -3.20
CA ASN A 110 -0.40 19.26 -2.37
C ASN A 110 0.44 18.02 -2.58
N LYS A 111 -0.01 17.07 -3.38
CA LYS A 111 0.66 15.79 -3.63
C LYS A 111 0.97 15.07 -2.33
N ASP A 112 -0.05 14.90 -1.53
CA ASP A 112 0.07 14.31 -0.20
C ASP A 112 -1.20 13.53 0.14
N LEU A 113 -1.19 12.90 1.31
CA LEU A 113 -2.33 12.17 1.84
C LEU A 113 -2.95 12.96 2.98
N LYS A 114 -4.28 12.92 3.07
CA LYS A 114 -5.02 13.56 4.14
C LYS A 114 -5.89 12.53 4.86
N SER A 115 -5.98 12.67 6.17
CA SER A 115 -6.92 11.86 6.94
C SER A 115 -8.35 12.14 6.48
N ILE A 116 -9.10 11.09 6.18
CA ILE A 116 -10.51 11.22 5.81
C ILE A 116 -11.33 11.77 6.98
N LEU A 117 -10.92 11.45 8.21
CA LEU A 117 -11.58 11.98 9.40
C LEU A 117 -11.46 13.49 9.50
N SER A 118 -10.31 14.05 9.12
CA SER A 118 -10.12 15.50 9.07
C SER A 118 -11.03 16.15 8.03
N VAL A 119 -11.17 15.51 6.87
CA VAL A 119 -12.05 16.00 5.80
C VAL A 119 -13.50 15.97 6.26
N ILE A 120 -13.93 14.86 6.82
CA ILE A 120 -15.31 14.67 7.30
C ILE A 120 -15.61 15.65 8.44
N ALA A 121 -14.69 15.80 9.40
CA ALA A 121 -14.87 16.72 10.53
C ALA A 121 -15.04 18.15 10.04
N GLY A 122 -14.25 18.57 9.03
CA GLY A 122 -14.40 19.90 8.44
C GLY A 122 -15.76 20.13 7.80
N SER A 123 -16.42 19.07 7.34
CA SER A 123 -17.75 19.13 6.74
C SER A 123 -18.87 18.98 7.77
N ALA A 124 -18.65 18.18 8.81
CA ALA A 124 -19.71 17.72 9.71
C ALA A 124 -19.85 18.52 10.98
N VAL A 125 -18.84 19.29 11.37
CA VAL A 125 -18.89 20.04 12.64
C VAL A 125 -19.95 21.13 12.68
N SER A 126 -20.53 21.44 11.54
CA SER A 126 -21.64 22.39 11.48
C SER A 126 -22.96 21.80 11.98
N THR A 127 -22.99 20.52 12.24
CA THR A 127 -24.22 19.85 12.72
C THR A 127 -24.37 19.87 14.26
#